data_05055340f09cc52d3d51a8dcf13186f8
#
_entry.id   05055340f09cc52d3d51a8dcf13186f8
#
_cell.length_a   1.000
_cell.length_b   1.000
_cell.length_c   1.000
_cell.angle_alpha   90.00
_cell.angle_beta   90.00
_cell.angle_gamma   90.00
#
_symmetry.space_group_name_H-M   'P 1'
#
loop_
_entity.id
_entity.type
_entity.pdbx_description
1 polymer ?
#
loop_
_entity_poly.entity_id
_entity_poly.type
_entity_poly.pdbx_seq_one_letter_code
_entity_poly.pdbx_strand_id
1 'polypeptide(L)'
;MSNKNIRQNFFNHIKKILDIVDKMGDEAKHFRCIVLMGDRNVQKAYSFLHASPEDLKNLILNAMRNSDQFTYATAMAFEQYDKELREKETLKENKDEENTVQEA
;
A
#
# COMPACT_ATOMS: atom_id res chain seq x y z
N MET A 1 18.11 -20.20 16.85
CA MET A 1 17.91 -19.36 15.63
C MET A 1 17.86 -17.89 16.00
N SER A 2 18.48 -17.04 15.20
CA SER A 2 18.36 -15.62 15.41
C SER A 2 16.97 -15.13 14.97
N ASN A 3 16.48 -14.04 15.57
CA ASN A 3 15.21 -13.43 15.20
C ASN A 3 15.19 -13.00 13.72
N LYS A 4 16.36 -12.66 13.19
CA LYS A 4 16.50 -12.29 11.77
C LYS A 4 16.13 -13.46 10.85
N ASN A 5 16.55 -14.69 11.19
CA ASN A 5 16.22 -15.87 10.39
C ASN A 5 14.72 -16.19 10.44
N ILE A 6 14.09 -16.01 11.59
CA ILE A 6 12.64 -16.23 11.75
C ILE A 6 11.87 -15.25 10.88
N ARG A 7 12.23 -13.97 10.91
CA ARG A 7 11.59 -12.95 10.08
C ARG A 7 11.78 -13.22 8.59
N GLN A 8 12.99 -13.58 8.20
CA GLN A 8 13.30 -13.88 6.80
C GLN A 8 12.47 -15.08 6.31
N ASN A 9 12.36 -16.12 7.14
CA ASN A 9 11.55 -17.29 6.82
C ASN A 9 10.09 -16.94 6.68
N PHE A 10 9.57 -16.07 7.55
CA PHE A 10 8.18 -15.59 7.46
C PHE A 10 7.91 -14.92 6.11
N PHE A 11 8.75 -13.96 5.73
CA PHE A 11 8.58 -13.26 4.45
C PHE A 11 8.69 -14.23 3.26
N ASN A 12 9.62 -15.19 3.32
CA ASN A 12 9.78 -16.18 2.26
C ASN A 12 8.53 -17.05 2.11
N HIS A 13 7.91 -17.43 3.22
CA HIS A 13 6.67 -18.22 3.21
C HIS A 13 5.51 -17.43 2.61
N ILE A 14 5.37 -16.17 3.02
CA ILE A 14 4.32 -15.30 2.46
C ILE A 14 4.51 -15.12 0.96
N LYS A 15 5.74 -14.92 0.51
CA LYS A 15 6.07 -14.77 -0.90
C LYS A 15 5.67 -16.02 -1.70
N LYS A 16 5.93 -17.21 -1.16
CA LYS A 16 5.51 -18.47 -1.79
C LYS A 16 4.00 -18.59 -1.90
N ILE A 17 3.28 -18.18 -0.85
CA ILE A 17 1.82 -18.19 -0.85
C ILE A 17 1.29 -17.24 -1.94
N LEU A 18 1.86 -16.05 -2.05
CA LEU A 18 1.44 -15.06 -3.05
C LEU A 18 1.75 -15.52 -4.48
N ASP A 19 2.84 -16.27 -4.67
CA ASP A 19 3.17 -16.86 -5.96
C ASP A 19 2.10 -17.84 -6.44
N ILE A 20 1.39 -18.48 -5.50
CA ILE A 20 0.27 -19.38 -5.83
C ILE A 20 -0.86 -18.61 -6.52
N VAL A 21 -1.12 -17.38 -6.10
CA VAL A 21 -2.15 -16.54 -6.71
C VAL A 21 -1.86 -16.32 -8.20
N ASP A 22 -0.60 -16.08 -8.54
CA ASP A 22 -0.17 -15.88 -9.92
C ASP A 22 -0.36 -17.15 -10.77
N LYS A 23 -0.36 -18.33 -10.13
CA LYS A 23 -0.52 -19.62 -10.80
C LYS A 23 -1.95 -20.10 -10.86
N MET A 24 -2.89 -19.39 -10.27
CA MET A 24 -4.31 -19.79 -10.24
C MET A 24 -5.01 -19.72 -11.59
N GLY A 25 -4.45 -18.99 -12.55
CA GLY A 25 -5.08 -18.83 -13.86
C GLY A 25 -6.46 -18.18 -13.75
N ASP A 26 -7.48 -18.83 -14.33
CA ASP A 26 -8.85 -18.30 -14.30
C ASP A 26 -9.43 -18.19 -12.89
N GLU A 27 -9.00 -19.06 -11.98
CA GLU A 27 -9.45 -19.01 -10.58
C GLU A 27 -9.03 -17.72 -9.88
N ALA A 28 -7.94 -17.08 -10.33
CA ALA A 28 -7.49 -15.82 -9.77
C ALA A 28 -8.52 -14.69 -9.89
N LYS A 29 -9.45 -14.80 -10.84
CA LYS A 29 -10.52 -13.81 -11.02
C LYS A 29 -11.46 -13.72 -9.83
N HIS A 30 -11.60 -14.81 -9.09
CA HIS A 30 -12.50 -14.92 -7.95
C HIS A 30 -11.81 -14.60 -6.64
N PHE A 31 -10.50 -14.45 -6.68
CA PHE A 31 -9.69 -14.21 -5.47
C PHE A 31 -9.27 -12.75 -5.40
N ARG A 32 -9.49 -12.16 -4.22
CA ARG A 32 -9.14 -10.76 -3.98
C ARG A 32 -8.37 -10.69 -2.69
N CYS A 33 -7.24 -10.00 -2.71
CA CYS A 33 -6.47 -9.84 -1.49
C CYS A 33 -5.65 -8.56 -1.47
N ILE A 34 -5.39 -8.12 -0.24
CA ILE A 34 -4.45 -7.06 0.08
C ILE A 34 -3.52 -7.62 1.13
N VAL A 35 -2.22 -7.55 0.88
CA VAL A 35 -1.21 -7.93 1.87
C VAL A 35 -0.27 -6.75 2.05
N LEU A 36 -0.21 -6.25 3.28
CA LEU A 36 0.66 -5.14 3.65
C LEU A 36 1.55 -5.62 4.80
N MET A 37 2.85 -5.59 4.58
CA MET A 37 3.81 -6.08 5.56
C MET A 37 4.99 -5.14 5.67
N GLY A 38 5.60 -5.09 6.84
CA GLY A 38 6.80 -4.31 7.03
C GLY A 38 7.72 -4.94 8.06
N ASP A 39 8.99 -4.59 7.97
CA ASP A 39 10.00 -4.95 8.97
C ASP A 39 10.68 -3.65 9.42
N ARG A 40 10.41 -3.26 10.66
CA ARG A 40 10.94 -2.02 11.25
C ARG A 40 12.46 -2.03 11.37
N ASN A 41 13.04 -3.19 11.57
CA ASN A 41 14.48 -3.31 11.79
C ASN A 41 15.29 -3.00 10.53
N VAL A 42 14.75 -3.32 9.36
CA VAL A 42 15.41 -3.03 8.08
C VAL A 42 14.70 -1.94 7.28
N GLN A 43 13.65 -1.35 7.87
CA GLN A 43 12.86 -0.27 7.28
C GLN A 43 12.36 -0.60 5.87
N LYS A 44 11.90 -1.83 5.68
CA LYS A 44 11.32 -2.29 4.42
C LYS A 44 9.83 -2.54 4.58
N ALA A 45 9.08 -2.20 3.56
CA ALA A 45 7.65 -2.48 3.49
C ALA A 45 7.36 -3.17 2.18
N TYR A 46 6.41 -4.10 2.21
CA TYR A 46 5.99 -4.87 1.05
C TYR A 46 4.48 -4.77 0.92
N SER A 47 4.01 -4.63 -0.30
CA SER A 47 2.58 -4.66 -0.56
C SER A 47 2.30 -5.58 -1.73
N PHE A 48 1.21 -6.32 -1.63
CA PHE A 48 0.69 -7.15 -2.70
C PHE A 48 -0.80 -6.87 -2.80
N LEU A 49 -1.23 -6.47 -3.99
CA LEU A 49 -2.62 -6.12 -4.24
C LEU A 49 -3.11 -6.95 -5.43
N HIS A 50 -4.17 -7.73 -5.21
CA HIS A 50 -4.81 -8.51 -6.25
C HIS A 50 -6.30 -8.25 -6.20
N ALA A 51 -6.73 -7.16 -6.82
CA ALA A 51 -8.13 -6.77 -6.89
C ALA A 51 -8.27 -5.49 -7.71
N SER A 52 -9.48 -5.26 -8.26
CA SER A 52 -9.80 -3.98 -8.86
C SER A 52 -9.90 -2.89 -7.78
N PRO A 53 -9.85 -1.59 -8.14
CA PRO A 53 -10.03 -0.53 -7.15
C PRO A 53 -11.33 -0.63 -6.37
N GLU A 54 -12.42 -1.04 -7.02
CA GLU A 54 -13.71 -1.23 -6.35
C GLU A 54 -13.65 -2.36 -5.31
N ASP A 55 -13.01 -3.46 -5.67
CA ASP A 55 -12.85 -4.59 -4.76
C ASP A 55 -11.91 -4.24 -3.60
N LEU A 56 -10.83 -3.51 -3.86
CA LEU A 56 -9.93 -3.03 -2.82
C LEU A 56 -10.67 -2.15 -1.81
N LYS A 57 -11.49 -1.24 -2.31
CA LYS A 57 -12.33 -0.38 -1.47
C LYS A 57 -13.21 -1.24 -0.55
N ASN A 58 -13.86 -2.25 -1.10
CA ASN A 58 -14.76 -3.10 -0.34
C ASN A 58 -14.04 -3.93 0.72
N LEU A 59 -12.83 -4.43 0.40
CA LEU A 59 -12.00 -5.14 1.37
C LEU A 59 -11.58 -4.22 2.52
N ILE A 60 -11.18 -3.01 2.19
CA ILE A 60 -10.78 -2.01 3.19
C ILE A 60 -11.97 -1.64 4.07
N LEU A 61 -13.15 -1.40 3.48
CA LEU A 61 -14.37 -1.09 4.24
C LEU A 61 -14.74 -2.22 5.20
N ASN A 62 -14.63 -3.45 4.74
CA ASN A 62 -14.91 -4.60 5.59
C ASN A 62 -13.97 -4.66 6.80
N ALA A 63 -12.68 -4.42 6.56
CA ALA A 63 -11.69 -4.40 7.64
C ALA A 63 -11.96 -3.25 8.62
N MET A 64 -12.35 -2.09 8.11
CA MET A 64 -12.69 -0.93 8.93
C MET A 64 -13.89 -1.21 9.84
N ARG A 65 -14.91 -1.88 9.32
CA ARG A 65 -16.09 -2.24 10.09
C ARG A 65 -15.79 -3.23 11.20
N ASN A 66 -14.75 -4.02 11.04
CA ASN A 66 -14.34 -5.06 11.99
C ASN A 66 -13.24 -4.62 12.97
N SER A 67 -12.61 -3.48 12.73
CA SER A 67 -11.50 -3.03 13.57
C SER A 67 -11.44 -1.51 13.64
N ASP A 68 -11.68 -0.97 14.84
CA ASP A 68 -11.54 0.47 15.08
C ASP A 68 -10.10 0.94 14.89
N GLN A 69 -9.15 0.10 15.28
CA GLN A 69 -7.73 0.40 15.08
C GLN A 69 -7.38 0.54 13.61
N PHE A 70 -7.89 -0.37 12.78
CA PHE A 70 -7.69 -0.31 11.34
C PHE A 70 -8.35 0.92 10.73
N THR A 71 -9.56 1.26 11.19
CA THR A 71 -10.27 2.47 10.74
C THR A 71 -9.45 3.71 11.02
N TYR A 72 -8.94 3.82 12.25
CA TYR A 72 -8.13 4.96 12.65
C TYR A 72 -6.85 5.07 11.82
N ALA A 73 -6.15 3.95 11.65
CA ALA A 73 -4.91 3.90 10.86
C ALA A 73 -5.15 4.28 9.40
N THR A 74 -6.25 3.80 8.81
CA THR A 74 -6.62 4.11 7.43
C THR A 74 -6.90 5.61 7.27
N ALA A 75 -7.63 6.20 8.21
CA ALA A 75 -7.92 7.63 8.20
C ALA A 75 -6.63 8.46 8.29
N MET A 76 -5.72 8.07 9.18
CA MET A 76 -4.43 8.75 9.32
C MET A 76 -3.59 8.64 8.04
N ALA A 77 -3.57 7.47 7.42
CA ALA A 77 -2.82 7.25 6.19
C ALA A 77 -3.37 8.11 5.05
N PHE A 78 -4.69 8.18 4.93
CA PHE A 78 -5.34 9.01 3.90
C PHE A 78 -5.02 10.50 4.12
N GLU A 79 -5.12 10.98 5.34
CA GLU A 79 -4.80 12.37 5.68
C GLU A 79 -3.36 12.71 5.32
N GLN A 80 -2.43 11.84 5.68
CA GLN A 80 -1.02 12.04 5.39
C GLN A 80 -0.76 12.07 3.87
N TYR A 81 -1.36 11.14 3.14
CA TYR A 81 -1.19 11.05 1.71
C TYR A 81 -1.77 12.27 0.99
N ASP A 82 -2.97 12.70 1.41
CA ASP A 82 -3.62 13.89 0.87
C ASP A 82 -2.75 15.14 1.05
N LYS A 83 -2.16 15.27 2.24
CA LYS A 83 -1.25 16.37 2.56
C LYS A 83 -0.02 16.34 1.64
N GLU A 84 0.58 15.17 1.44
CA GLU A 84 1.74 15.01 0.57
C GLU A 84 1.41 15.38 -0.88
N LEU A 85 0.24 15.01 -1.36
CA LEU A 85 -0.21 15.37 -2.70
C LEU A 85 -0.39 16.88 -2.85
N ARG A 86 -0.96 17.54 -1.87
CA ARG A 86 -1.14 19.00 -1.88
C ARG A 86 0.19 19.72 -1.89
N GLU A 87 1.15 19.26 -1.10
CA GLU A 87 2.49 19.82 -1.07
C GLU A 87 3.18 19.69 -2.43
N LYS A 88 3.02 18.53 -3.09
CA LYS A 88 3.55 18.30 -4.44
C LYS A 88 2.94 19.24 -5.46
N GLU A 89 1.63 19.42 -5.42
CA GLU A 89 0.90 20.31 -6.33
C GLU A 89 1.34 21.76 -6.14
N THR A 90 1.49 22.20 -4.90
CA THR A 90 1.97 23.55 -4.58
C THR A 90 3.36 23.80 -5.13
N LEU A 91 4.28 22.84 -4.96
CA LEU A 91 5.62 22.94 -5.49
C LEU A 91 5.64 22.98 -7.02
N LYS A 92 4.77 22.20 -7.66
CA LYS A 92 4.64 22.17 -9.10
C LYS A 92 4.09 23.50 -9.64
N GLU A 93 3.07 24.05 -9.00
CA GLU A 93 2.50 25.36 -9.36
C GLU A 93 3.54 26.47 -9.22
N ASN A 94 4.31 26.49 -8.15
CA ASN A 94 5.37 27.46 -7.95
C ASN A 94 6.44 27.36 -9.03
N LYS A 95 6.80 26.15 -9.46
CA LYS A 95 7.74 25.95 -10.56
C LYS A 95 7.20 26.49 -11.88
N ASP A 96 5.93 26.22 -12.16
CA ASP A 96 5.28 26.71 -13.38
C ASP A 96 5.20 28.23 -13.40
N GLU A 97 4.91 28.87 -12.27
CA GLU A 97 4.92 30.31 -12.11
C GLU A 97 6.29 30.92 -12.35
N GLU A 98 7.33 30.32 -11.78
CA GLU A 98 8.71 30.74 -12.00
C GLU A 98 9.09 30.66 -13.47
N ASN A 99 8.72 29.58 -14.14
CA ASN A 99 8.99 29.40 -15.56
C ASN A 99 8.26 30.44 -16.40
N THR A 100 7.02 30.75 -16.05
CA THR A 100 6.23 31.78 -16.75
C THR A 100 6.87 33.15 -16.62
N VAL A 101 7.35 33.50 -15.45
CA VAL A 101 8.02 34.77 -15.18
C VAL A 101 9.31 34.88 -16.00
N GLN A 102 10.06 33.79 -16.14
CA GLN A 102 11.29 33.75 -16.92
C GLN A 102 11.07 33.94 -18.42
N GLU A 103 9.92 33.48 -18.91
CA GLU A 103 9.56 33.63 -20.33
C GLU A 103 9.08 35.06 -20.67
N ALA A 104 8.61 35.78 -19.67
CA ALA A 104 8.17 37.14 -19.85
C ALA A 104 9.33 38.13 -19.89
#